data_99ffd07092d128c09f18cdf31aee4166
#
_entry.id   99ffd07092d128c09f18cdf31aee4166
#
_cell.length_a   1.000
_cell.length_b   1.000
_cell.length_c   1.000
_cell.angle_alpha   90.00
_cell.angle_beta   90.00
_cell.angle_gamma   90.00
#
_symmetry.space_group_name_H-M   'P 1'
#
loop_
_entity.id
_entity.type
_entity.pdbx_description
1 polymer ?
#
loop_
_entity_poly.entity_id
_entity_poly.type
_entity_poly.pdbx_seq_one_letter_code
_entity_poly.pdbx_strand_id
1 'polypeptide(L)'
;MGEDIWRDLAGQDIKIMPSDLELNHALNMVIEREILQGWRRDLLIVMADLALLEKGDIEGVISCAGDVVLCPGRGGGTNIILIRSPRFRTCYQGLSYPRHIDLARQIGLRLSVYESFRAGCDIDRPEDLAEILLHGKGEARSC
;
A
#
# COMPACT_ATOMS: atom_id res chain seq x y z
N MET A 1 13.63 20.47 2.35
CA MET A 1 12.34 20.57 3.06
C MET A 1 11.66 19.23 3.32
N GLY A 2 12.03 18.17 2.63
CA GLY A 2 11.43 16.84 2.86
C GLY A 2 12.05 16.01 3.98
N GLU A 3 13.31 16.21 4.32
CA GLU A 3 14.03 15.32 5.26
C GLU A 3 13.68 15.58 6.74
N ASP A 4 13.31 16.78 7.10
CA ASP A 4 13.06 17.13 8.52
C ASP A 4 11.67 16.65 9.00
N ILE A 5 10.67 16.65 8.13
CA ILE A 5 9.31 16.18 8.46
C ILE A 5 9.33 14.68 8.81
N TRP A 6 10.12 13.90 8.10
CA TRP A 6 10.20 12.45 8.33
C TRP A 6 10.94 12.10 9.63
N ARG A 7 11.89 12.94 10.05
CA ARG A 7 12.60 12.74 11.33
C ARG A 7 11.68 12.91 12.54
N ASP A 8 10.75 13.86 12.46
CA ASP A 8 9.77 14.10 13.53
C ASP A 8 8.71 12.99 13.63
N LEU A 9 8.39 12.35 12.47
CA LEU A 9 7.47 11.22 12.39
C LEU A 9 8.12 9.87 12.74
N ALA A 10 9.45 9.80 12.71
CA ALA A 10 10.20 8.61 13.09
C ALA A 10 10.16 8.42 14.61
N GLY A 11 9.03 7.96 15.13
CA GLY A 11 8.97 7.35 16.44
C GLY A 11 9.93 6.16 16.52
N GLN A 12 10.15 5.61 17.70
CA GLN A 12 11.17 4.56 17.94
C GLN A 12 11.00 3.31 17.06
N ASP A 13 9.83 3.10 16.48
CA ASP A 13 9.49 1.90 15.69
C ASP A 13 9.47 2.13 14.17
N ILE A 14 9.75 3.35 13.69
CA ILE A 14 9.73 3.69 12.26
C ILE A 14 11.14 3.82 11.72
N LYS A 15 11.49 3.03 10.74
CA LYS A 15 12.76 3.13 10.01
C LYS A 15 12.56 3.88 8.69
N ILE A 16 13.24 5.02 8.55
CA ILE A 16 13.29 5.75 7.29
C ILE A 16 14.41 5.18 6.43
N MET A 17 14.08 4.81 5.19
CA MET A 17 15.03 4.29 4.22
C MET A 17 14.94 5.16 2.95
N PRO A 18 15.74 6.24 2.87
CA PRO A 18 15.81 7.05 1.65
C PRO A 18 16.30 6.20 0.48
N SER A 19 15.73 6.40 -0.70
CA SER A 19 16.13 5.68 -1.89
C SER A 19 15.95 6.58 -3.12
N ASP A 20 16.98 6.63 -3.96
CA ASP A 20 16.92 7.26 -5.29
C ASP A 20 16.47 6.27 -6.38
N LEU A 21 16.14 5.04 -5.98
CA LEU A 21 15.69 4.00 -6.88
C LEU A 21 14.26 4.23 -7.32
N GLU A 22 13.91 3.76 -8.51
CA GLU A 22 12.54 3.64 -8.95
C GLU A 22 11.72 2.78 -7.96
N LEU A 23 10.43 3.09 -7.79
CA LEU A 23 9.56 2.48 -6.80
C LEU A 23 9.58 0.94 -6.83
N ASN A 24 9.44 0.33 -8.01
CA ASN A 24 9.48 -1.14 -8.14
C ASN A 24 10.79 -1.73 -7.66
N HIS A 25 11.89 -1.09 -8.02
CA HIS A 25 13.22 -1.55 -7.63
C HIS A 25 13.38 -1.47 -6.10
N ALA A 26 13.00 -0.34 -5.51
CA ALA A 26 13.08 -0.14 -4.06
C ALA A 26 12.22 -1.17 -3.30
N LEU A 27 10.97 -1.38 -3.72
CA LEU A 27 10.06 -2.33 -3.09
C LEU A 27 10.52 -3.78 -3.27
N ASN A 28 10.95 -4.15 -4.46
CA ASN A 28 11.42 -5.51 -4.72
C ASN A 28 12.74 -5.81 -3.99
N MET A 29 13.60 -4.81 -3.75
CA MET A 29 14.76 -4.97 -2.87
C MET A 29 14.36 -5.26 -1.43
N VAL A 30 13.30 -4.65 -0.91
CA VAL A 30 12.78 -4.96 0.43
C VAL A 30 12.29 -6.41 0.47
N ILE A 31 11.55 -6.85 -0.55
CA ILE A 31 11.08 -8.23 -0.67
C ILE A 31 12.25 -9.21 -0.70
N GLU A 32 13.26 -8.96 -1.52
CA GLU A 32 14.48 -9.81 -1.60
C GLU A 32 15.20 -9.89 -0.25
N ARG A 33 15.29 -8.77 0.46
CA ARG A 33 15.91 -8.74 1.79
C ARG A 33 15.16 -9.63 2.77
N GLU A 34 13.81 -9.59 2.79
CA GLU A 34 13.01 -10.45 3.65
C GLU A 34 13.16 -11.93 3.28
N ILE A 35 13.31 -12.25 1.99
CA ILE A 35 13.62 -13.61 1.53
C ILE A 35 14.97 -14.08 2.08
N LEU A 36 16.01 -13.27 1.97
CA LEU A 36 17.34 -13.59 2.51
C LEU A 36 17.34 -13.78 4.02
N GLN A 37 16.41 -13.15 4.73
CA GLN A 37 16.20 -13.33 6.18
C GLN A 37 15.28 -14.49 6.53
N GLY A 38 14.85 -15.29 5.54
CA GLY A 38 14.04 -16.49 5.72
C GLY A 38 12.53 -16.28 5.66
N TRP A 39 12.06 -15.13 5.16
CA TRP A 39 10.63 -14.81 4.99
C TRP A 39 9.77 -15.13 6.22
N ARG A 40 9.99 -14.40 7.30
CA ARG A 40 9.36 -14.69 8.61
C ARG A 40 8.06 -13.96 8.89
N ARG A 41 7.70 -13.04 8.04
CA ARG A 41 6.53 -12.13 8.22
C ARG A 41 5.91 -11.77 6.88
N ASP A 42 4.61 -11.51 6.91
CA ASP A 42 3.90 -10.91 5.80
C ASP A 42 4.37 -9.46 5.60
N LEU A 43 4.39 -9.01 4.35
CA LEU A 43 4.71 -7.62 4.00
C LEU A 43 3.43 -6.88 3.61
N LEU A 44 3.18 -5.77 4.27
CA LEU A 44 2.11 -4.85 3.92
C LEU A 44 2.71 -3.58 3.31
N ILE A 45 2.39 -3.32 2.04
CA ILE A 45 2.78 -2.10 1.33
C ILE A 45 1.56 -1.19 1.28
N VAL A 46 1.71 0.04 1.73
CA VAL A 46 0.65 1.05 1.75
C VAL A 46 1.16 2.33 1.10
N MET A 47 0.43 2.85 0.12
CA MET A 47 0.76 4.15 -0.48
C MET A 47 0.49 5.27 0.53
N ALA A 48 1.36 6.29 0.53
CA ALA A 48 1.34 7.34 1.54
C ALA A 48 0.28 8.45 1.32
N ASP A 49 -0.37 8.45 0.17
CA ASP A 49 -1.35 9.45 -0.26
C ASP A 49 -2.82 9.07 0.03
N LEU A 50 -3.04 8.13 0.92
CA LEU A 50 -4.35 7.62 1.31
C LEU A 50 -4.88 8.37 2.55
N ALA A 51 -5.29 9.62 2.38
CA ALA A 51 -5.68 10.48 3.49
C ALA A 51 -6.95 10.05 4.25
N LEU A 52 -7.80 9.22 3.65
CA LEU A 52 -9.02 8.69 4.27
C LEU A 52 -8.84 7.31 4.89
N LEU A 53 -7.65 6.72 4.76
CA LEU A 53 -7.37 5.37 5.26
C LEU A 53 -7.58 5.31 6.77
N GLU A 54 -8.29 4.30 7.22
CA GLU A 54 -8.55 4.03 8.63
C GLU A 54 -7.93 2.69 9.07
N LYS A 55 -7.77 2.53 10.38
CA LYS A 55 -7.30 1.28 10.99
C LYS A 55 -8.14 0.08 10.53
N GLY A 56 -9.47 0.25 10.44
CA GLY A 56 -10.39 -0.79 9.97
C GLY A 56 -10.11 -1.29 8.56
N ASP A 57 -9.61 -0.43 7.66
CA ASP A 57 -9.20 -0.85 6.32
C ASP A 57 -7.97 -1.76 6.36
N ILE A 58 -6.98 -1.42 7.18
CA ILE A 58 -5.78 -2.26 7.37
C ILE A 58 -6.15 -3.61 7.97
N GLU A 59 -7.01 -3.62 9.00
CA GLU A 59 -7.52 -4.84 9.61
C GLU A 59 -8.31 -5.69 8.60
N GLY A 60 -9.10 -5.04 7.73
CA GLY A 60 -9.83 -5.68 6.65
C GLY A 60 -8.91 -6.37 5.63
N VAL A 61 -7.87 -5.68 5.19
CA VAL A 61 -6.85 -6.25 4.28
C VAL A 61 -6.17 -7.46 4.93
N ILE A 62 -5.74 -7.34 6.20
CA ILE A 62 -5.07 -8.42 6.93
C ILE A 62 -5.99 -9.63 7.13
N SER A 63 -7.30 -9.39 7.26
CA SER A 63 -8.30 -10.46 7.45
C SER A 63 -8.63 -11.21 6.16
N CYS A 64 -8.31 -10.68 4.99
CA CYS A 64 -8.52 -11.38 3.73
C CYS A 64 -7.61 -12.61 3.63
N ALA A 65 -8.17 -13.70 3.08
CA ALA A 65 -7.39 -14.90 2.78
C ALA A 65 -6.55 -14.71 1.50
N GLY A 66 -5.61 -15.62 1.26
CA GLY A 66 -4.82 -15.68 0.02
C GLY A 66 -3.36 -15.38 0.23
N ASP A 67 -2.58 -15.62 -0.81
CA ASP A 67 -1.12 -15.41 -0.83
C ASP A 67 -0.77 -13.95 -1.13
N VAL A 68 -1.68 -13.25 -1.80
CA VAL A 68 -1.61 -11.81 -2.10
C VAL A 68 -3.00 -11.19 -1.90
N VAL A 69 -3.07 -10.07 -1.22
CA VAL A 69 -4.29 -9.25 -1.14
C VAL A 69 -4.01 -7.89 -1.77
N LEU A 70 -4.84 -7.49 -2.70
CA LEU A 70 -4.72 -6.22 -3.41
C LEU A 70 -5.87 -5.29 -3.04
N CYS A 71 -5.57 -4.01 -2.83
CA CYS A 71 -6.55 -2.95 -2.74
C CYS A 71 -6.39 -2.00 -3.92
N PRO A 72 -7.38 -1.93 -4.83
CA PRO A 72 -7.30 -1.05 -5.98
C PRO A 72 -7.46 0.43 -5.59
N GLY A 73 -6.76 1.30 -6.31
CA GLY A 73 -7.04 2.73 -6.36
C GLY A 73 -8.06 3.05 -7.45
N ARG A 74 -8.76 4.16 -7.32
CA ARG A 74 -9.78 4.62 -8.29
C ARG A 74 -9.24 4.83 -9.70
N GLY A 75 -7.97 5.18 -9.84
CA GLY A 75 -7.30 5.38 -11.13
C GLY A 75 -6.75 4.11 -11.79
N GLY A 76 -7.03 2.93 -11.27
CA GLY A 76 -6.48 1.66 -11.77
C GLY A 76 -5.09 1.32 -11.24
N GLY A 77 -4.60 2.08 -10.26
CA GLY A 77 -3.40 1.78 -9.49
C GLY A 77 -3.68 0.80 -8.36
N THR A 78 -2.65 0.46 -7.62
CA THR A 78 -2.73 -0.42 -6.44
C THR A 78 -2.33 0.39 -5.21
N ASN A 79 -3.26 0.59 -4.30
CA ASN A 79 -3.06 1.42 -3.12
C ASN A 79 -2.49 0.64 -1.94
N ILE A 80 -2.89 -0.61 -1.76
CA ILE A 80 -2.38 -1.48 -0.71
C ILE A 80 -2.09 -2.87 -1.30
N ILE A 81 -0.98 -3.46 -0.90
CA ILE A 81 -0.65 -4.86 -1.20
C ILE A 81 -0.23 -5.56 0.09
N LEU A 82 -0.88 -6.68 0.41
CA LEU A 82 -0.42 -7.60 1.42
C LEU A 82 0.21 -8.81 0.73
N ILE A 83 1.47 -9.08 1.01
CA ILE A 83 2.25 -10.16 0.40
C ILE A 83 2.56 -11.21 1.46
N ARG A 84 2.04 -12.42 1.27
CA ARG A 84 2.30 -13.60 2.12
C ARG A 84 3.19 -14.63 1.45
N SER A 85 3.46 -14.47 0.16
CA SER A 85 4.32 -15.38 -0.59
C SER A 85 5.60 -14.71 -1.04
N PRO A 86 6.78 -15.30 -0.76
CA PRO A 86 8.07 -14.77 -1.23
C PRO A 86 8.23 -14.82 -2.75
N ARG A 87 7.31 -15.43 -3.46
CA ARG A 87 7.33 -15.54 -4.92
C ARG A 87 6.77 -14.30 -5.63
N PHE A 88 6.01 -13.45 -4.93
CA PHE A 88 5.40 -12.26 -5.51
C PHE A 88 6.42 -11.12 -5.67
N ARG A 89 6.28 -10.34 -6.73
CA ARG A 89 7.01 -9.09 -6.98
C ARG A 89 6.05 -7.99 -7.36
N THR A 90 6.40 -6.75 -7.03
CA THR A 90 5.60 -5.58 -7.40
C THR A 90 5.87 -5.14 -8.83
N CYS A 91 4.86 -4.56 -9.47
CA CYS A 91 4.95 -3.96 -10.79
C CYS A 91 4.07 -2.70 -10.87
N TYR A 92 4.58 -1.61 -10.33
CA TYR A 92 3.94 -0.29 -10.37
C TYR A 92 4.28 0.45 -11.66
N GLN A 93 3.72 0.01 -12.77
CA GLN A 93 3.87 0.64 -14.09
C GLN A 93 2.50 0.78 -14.75
N GLY A 94 2.17 1.99 -15.20
CA GLY A 94 0.87 2.25 -15.81
C GLY A 94 -0.28 1.88 -14.87
N LEU A 95 -1.24 1.11 -15.36
CA LEU A 95 -2.33 0.55 -14.56
C LEU A 95 -1.82 -0.65 -13.76
N SER A 96 -1.27 -0.40 -12.58
CA SER A 96 -0.58 -1.41 -11.78
C SER A 96 -1.52 -2.49 -11.21
N TYR A 97 -2.79 -2.15 -10.94
CA TYR A 97 -3.73 -3.10 -10.36
C TYR A 97 -3.97 -4.34 -11.25
N PRO A 98 -4.37 -4.21 -12.53
CA PRO A 98 -4.49 -5.38 -13.39
C PRO A 98 -3.17 -6.12 -13.60
N ARG A 99 -2.04 -5.42 -13.63
CA ARG A 99 -0.71 -6.06 -13.73
C ARG A 99 -0.39 -6.92 -12.52
N HIS A 100 -0.67 -6.46 -11.32
CA HIS A 100 -0.48 -7.26 -10.10
C HIS A 100 -1.38 -8.50 -10.08
N ILE A 101 -2.63 -8.37 -10.56
CA ILE A 101 -3.53 -9.53 -10.71
C ILE A 101 -2.92 -10.57 -11.67
N ASP A 102 -2.47 -10.13 -12.85
CA ASP A 102 -1.91 -11.01 -13.86
C ASP A 102 -0.64 -11.72 -13.35
N LEU A 103 0.25 -10.97 -12.68
CA LEU A 103 1.46 -11.55 -12.07
C LEU A 103 1.14 -12.62 -11.03
N ALA A 104 0.21 -12.36 -10.12
CA ALA A 104 -0.19 -13.34 -9.12
C ALA A 104 -0.78 -14.61 -9.76
N ARG A 105 -1.64 -14.45 -10.77
CA ARG A 105 -2.24 -15.58 -11.50
C ARG A 105 -1.22 -16.39 -12.27
N GLN A 106 -0.29 -15.73 -12.99
CA GLN A 106 0.75 -16.39 -13.79
C GLN A 106 1.63 -17.33 -12.95
N ILE A 107 1.91 -16.97 -11.71
CA ILE A 107 2.72 -17.78 -10.80
C ILE A 107 1.89 -18.67 -9.86
N GLY A 108 0.58 -18.73 -10.08
CA GLY A 108 -0.33 -19.63 -9.36
C GLY A 108 -0.57 -19.26 -7.91
N LEU A 109 -0.50 -17.96 -7.55
CA LEU A 109 -0.82 -17.49 -6.22
C LEU A 109 -2.32 -17.27 -6.03
N ARG A 110 -2.82 -17.56 -4.83
CA ARG A 110 -4.19 -17.25 -4.43
C ARG A 110 -4.31 -15.77 -4.17
N LEU A 111 -5.21 -15.13 -4.90
CA LEU A 111 -5.44 -13.70 -4.87
C LEU A 111 -6.76 -13.37 -4.19
N SER A 112 -6.76 -12.38 -3.30
CA SER A 112 -7.95 -11.72 -2.78
C SER A 112 -7.89 -10.23 -3.09
N VAL A 113 -9.06 -9.61 -3.16
CA VAL A 113 -9.21 -8.17 -3.35
C VAL A 113 -9.97 -7.59 -2.17
N TYR A 114 -9.42 -6.54 -1.58
CA TYR A 114 -10.10 -5.72 -0.58
C TYR A 114 -10.53 -4.42 -1.22
N GLU A 115 -11.81 -4.13 -1.20
CA GLU A 115 -12.38 -2.90 -1.72
C GLU A 115 -12.99 -2.07 -0.60
N SER A 116 -12.56 -0.82 -0.50
CA SER A 116 -13.10 0.17 0.41
C SER A 116 -13.02 1.52 -0.27
N PHE A 117 -14.05 2.35 -0.09
CA PHE A 117 -14.03 3.73 -0.59
C PHE A 117 -12.83 4.48 -0.04
N ARG A 118 -12.55 4.36 1.26
CA ARG A 118 -11.46 5.07 1.94
C ARG A 118 -10.08 4.61 1.46
N ALA A 119 -9.87 3.32 1.33
CA ALA A 119 -8.62 2.76 0.86
C ALA A 119 -8.40 2.95 -0.65
N GLY A 120 -9.48 3.13 -1.42
CA GLY A 120 -9.41 3.41 -2.86
C GLY A 120 -9.20 4.89 -3.21
N CYS A 121 -9.33 5.80 -2.25
CA CYS A 121 -9.25 7.25 -2.47
C CYS A 121 -7.84 7.77 -2.25
N ASP A 122 -7.04 7.76 -3.28
CA ASP A 122 -5.73 8.42 -3.37
C ASP A 122 -5.88 9.89 -3.77
N ILE A 123 -4.93 10.73 -3.36
CA ILE A 123 -4.90 12.16 -3.67
C ILE A 123 -3.99 12.40 -4.86
N ASP A 124 -4.53 12.34 -6.07
CA ASP A 124 -3.78 12.61 -7.29
C ASP A 124 -4.18 13.94 -7.96
N ARG A 125 -5.37 14.45 -7.64
CA ARG A 125 -5.97 15.62 -8.29
C ARG A 125 -6.59 16.58 -7.27
N PRO A 126 -6.75 17.88 -7.64
CA PRO A 126 -7.44 18.84 -6.77
C PRO A 126 -8.86 18.41 -6.37
N GLU A 127 -9.56 17.68 -7.24
CA GLU A 127 -10.90 17.17 -6.98
C GLU A 127 -10.93 16.14 -5.83
N ASP A 128 -9.84 15.40 -5.65
CA ASP A 128 -9.70 14.43 -4.58
C ASP A 128 -9.68 15.10 -3.20
N LEU A 129 -9.23 16.36 -3.11
CA LEU A 129 -9.32 17.16 -1.89
C LEU A 129 -10.77 17.44 -1.48
N ALA A 130 -11.69 17.61 -2.44
CA ALA A 130 -13.10 17.79 -2.15
C ALA A 130 -13.70 16.55 -1.49
N GLU A 131 -13.31 15.36 -1.93
CA GLU A 131 -13.71 14.08 -1.32
C GLU A 131 -13.25 13.98 0.15
N ILE A 132 -12.02 14.41 0.42
CA ILE A 132 -11.48 14.44 1.80
C ILE A 132 -12.28 15.41 2.66
N LEU A 133 -12.59 16.59 2.15
CA LEU A 133 -13.36 17.59 2.88
C LEU A 133 -14.80 17.14 3.16
N LEU A 134 -15.39 16.35 2.27
CA LEU A 134 -16.74 15.82 2.42
C LEU A 134 -16.78 14.63 3.41
N HIS A 135 -15.81 13.74 3.33
CA HIS A 135 -15.81 12.46 4.05
C HIS A 135 -14.89 12.45 5.28
N GLY A 136 -13.90 13.32 5.34
CA GLY A 136 -12.97 13.47 6.48
C GLY A 136 -13.52 14.26 7.67
N LYS A 137 -14.70 14.87 7.55
CA LYS A 137 -15.29 15.72 8.60
C LYS A 137 -15.68 14.99 9.88
N GLY A 138 -15.65 13.67 9.89
CA GLY A 138 -15.97 12.88 11.09
C GLY A 138 -14.90 12.95 12.16
N GLU A 139 -13.64 13.15 11.81
CA GLU A 139 -12.52 13.16 12.77
C GLU A 139 -12.14 14.55 13.26
N ALA A 140 -12.44 15.59 12.52
CA ALA A 140 -12.13 16.98 12.91
C ALA A 140 -13.00 17.52 14.05
N ARG A 141 -13.94 16.75 14.59
CA ARG A 141 -14.82 17.13 15.71
C ARG A 141 -14.42 16.53 17.05
N SER A 142 -13.28 15.84 17.12
CA SER A 142 -12.79 15.23 18.37
C SER A 142 -11.60 15.96 18.98
N CYS A 143 -11.44 17.25 18.68
CA CYS A 143 -10.49 18.14 19.39
C CYS A 143 -11.26 19.21 20.15
#